data_91eadb447b50cf9b0295b584b23f2fa5
#
_entry.id   91eadb447b50cf9b0295b584b23f2fa5
#
_cell.length_a   1.000
_cell.length_b   1.000
_cell.length_c   1.000
_cell.angle_alpha   90.00
_cell.angle_beta   90.00
_cell.angle_gamma   90.00
#
_symmetry.space_group_name_H-M   'P 1'
#
loop_
_entity.id
_entity.type
_entity.pdbx_description
1 polymer ?
#
loop_
_entity_poly.entity_id
_entity_poly.type
_entity_poly.pdbx_seq_one_letter_code
_entity_poly.pdbx_strand_id
1 'polypeptide(L)'
;YSKDAAEAVKVAEKLLKAAGLRLGEVRYIDDKPAKDTIVSTTPMAGQKIAEFEKVALTVSNGEASKPKDIYVDFTVTVEKLVGFIDTDDKDKKKEAEKIKRKAEIYNEYYKKNKDRRYNIQVYVVDDRGRDLVFSGKKKIGENIRKKTEIVGNSRIKVYADGNLIEDKSL
;
A
#
# COMPACT_ATOMS: atom_id res chain seq x y z
N TYR A 1 17.75 -5.35 -25.78
CA TYR A 1 16.42 -5.92 -26.08
C TYR A 1 16.49 -7.42 -25.81
N SER A 2 15.77 -7.87 -24.75
CA SER A 2 15.59 -9.28 -24.47
C SER A 2 14.92 -9.95 -25.68
N LYS A 3 15.36 -11.17 -26.04
CA LYS A 3 14.78 -11.98 -27.13
C LYS A 3 13.29 -12.32 -26.95
N ASP A 4 12.76 -12.05 -25.77
CA ASP A 4 11.37 -12.20 -25.36
C ASP A 4 10.64 -10.84 -25.27
N ALA A 5 10.94 -9.89 -26.19
CA ALA A 5 10.04 -8.77 -26.37
C ALA A 5 8.65 -9.36 -26.58
N ALA A 6 7.81 -9.11 -25.61
CA ALA A 6 6.56 -9.79 -25.39
C ALA A 6 5.81 -10.01 -26.69
N GLU A 7 5.23 -11.18 -26.86
CA GLU A 7 4.39 -11.50 -28.00
C GLU A 7 3.35 -10.38 -28.24
N ALA A 8 2.83 -9.80 -27.15
CA ALA A 8 1.93 -8.63 -27.18
C ALA A 8 2.53 -7.42 -27.90
N VAL A 9 3.81 -7.09 -27.67
CA VAL A 9 4.49 -5.96 -28.32
C VAL A 9 4.67 -6.24 -29.81
N LYS A 10 5.02 -7.47 -30.19
CA LYS A 10 5.14 -7.88 -31.61
C LYS A 10 3.80 -7.80 -32.32
N VAL A 11 2.73 -8.25 -31.67
CA VAL A 11 1.37 -8.15 -32.20
C VAL A 11 0.97 -6.69 -32.37
N ALA A 12 1.21 -5.87 -31.34
CA ALA A 12 0.94 -4.42 -31.40
C ALA A 12 1.72 -3.74 -32.53
N GLU A 13 2.99 -4.05 -32.72
CA GLU A 13 3.80 -3.52 -33.80
C GLU A 13 3.21 -3.84 -35.19
N LYS A 14 2.77 -5.10 -35.38
CA LYS A 14 2.11 -5.49 -36.65
C LYS A 14 0.80 -4.71 -36.85
N LEU A 15 -0.01 -4.54 -35.82
CA LEU A 15 -1.26 -3.79 -35.90
C LEU A 15 -1.00 -2.31 -36.21
N LEU A 16 -0.03 -1.68 -35.54
CA LEU A 16 0.37 -0.32 -35.80
C LEU A 16 0.83 -0.12 -37.26
N LYS A 17 1.68 -1.01 -37.75
CA LYS A 17 2.14 -0.97 -39.18
C LYS A 17 0.97 -1.13 -40.14
N ALA A 18 0.03 -2.03 -39.87
CA ALA A 18 -1.18 -2.20 -40.70
C ALA A 18 -2.06 -0.96 -40.71
N ALA A 19 -2.05 -0.16 -39.63
CA ALA A 19 -2.76 1.10 -39.48
C ALA A 19 -1.95 2.32 -40.03
N GLY A 20 -0.80 2.13 -40.66
CA GLY A 20 0.05 3.20 -41.16
C GLY A 20 0.85 3.93 -40.08
N LEU A 21 0.96 3.35 -38.88
CA LEU A 21 1.64 3.91 -37.71
C LEU A 21 2.98 3.20 -37.46
N ARG A 22 3.76 3.77 -36.54
CA ARG A 22 5.05 3.18 -36.13
C ARG A 22 5.06 2.89 -34.62
N LEU A 23 5.70 1.79 -34.23
CA LEU A 23 6.00 1.54 -32.82
C LEU A 23 7.01 2.58 -32.32
N GLY A 24 6.69 3.23 -31.21
CA GLY A 24 7.54 4.16 -30.49
C GLY A 24 8.31 3.50 -29.36
N GLU A 25 8.46 4.22 -28.24
CA GLU A 25 9.07 3.70 -27.02
C GLU A 25 8.21 2.59 -26.40
N VAL A 26 8.84 1.53 -25.92
CA VAL A 26 8.18 0.50 -25.10
C VAL A 26 8.74 0.60 -23.70
N ARG A 27 7.87 0.98 -22.73
CA ARG A 27 8.22 1.12 -21.32
C ARG A 27 7.56 0.00 -20.53
N TYR A 28 8.35 -0.69 -19.73
CA TYR A 28 7.84 -1.68 -18.77
C TYR A 28 7.65 -1.04 -17.40
N ILE A 29 6.51 -1.34 -16.77
CA ILE A 29 6.18 -0.86 -15.43
C ILE A 29 5.72 -2.01 -14.54
N ASP A 30 5.86 -1.83 -13.23
CA ASP A 30 5.27 -2.72 -12.23
C ASP A 30 3.77 -2.42 -12.15
N ASP A 31 2.94 -3.32 -12.68
CA ASP A 31 1.50 -3.18 -12.67
C ASP A 31 0.83 -4.55 -12.44
N LYS A 32 -0.46 -4.50 -12.03
CA LYS A 32 -1.28 -5.68 -11.70
C LYS A 32 -1.60 -6.61 -12.86
N PRO A 33 -1.82 -6.13 -14.10
CA PRO A 33 -2.02 -7.01 -15.23
C PRO A 33 -0.87 -8.02 -15.37
N ALA A 34 -1.19 -9.18 -15.92
CA ALA A 34 -0.19 -10.21 -16.17
C ALA A 34 1.01 -9.64 -16.96
N LYS A 35 2.18 -10.25 -16.74
CA LYS A 35 3.38 -9.90 -17.51
C LYS A 35 3.06 -9.81 -18.99
N ASP A 36 3.64 -8.81 -19.64
CA ASP A 36 3.53 -8.56 -21.09
C ASP A 36 2.14 -8.06 -21.56
N THR A 37 1.27 -7.63 -20.63
CA THR A 37 0.00 -6.97 -20.97
C THR A 37 0.24 -5.50 -21.29
N ILE A 38 -0.26 -5.03 -22.44
CA ILE A 38 -0.24 -3.58 -22.77
C ILE A 38 -1.28 -2.87 -21.89
N VAL A 39 -0.78 -1.97 -21.06
CA VAL A 39 -1.60 -1.23 -20.07
C VAL A 39 -2.13 0.07 -20.68
N SER A 40 -1.30 0.75 -21.46
CA SER A 40 -1.69 2.01 -22.09
C SER A 40 -0.85 2.31 -23.34
N THR A 41 -1.33 3.24 -24.15
CA THR A 41 -0.63 3.77 -25.32
C THR A 41 -0.52 5.29 -25.23
N THR A 42 0.49 5.86 -25.87
CA THR A 42 0.62 7.31 -26.06
C THR A 42 0.93 7.59 -27.52
N PRO A 43 0.06 8.27 -28.28
CA PRO A 43 -1.25 8.81 -27.91
C PRO A 43 -2.26 7.75 -27.45
N MET A 44 -3.25 8.15 -26.63
CA MET A 44 -4.29 7.22 -26.14
C MET A 44 -5.19 6.76 -27.30
N ALA A 45 -5.77 5.57 -27.14
CA ALA A 45 -6.75 5.07 -28.08
C ALA A 45 -7.91 6.07 -28.28
N GLY A 46 -8.29 6.29 -29.56
CA GLY A 46 -9.34 7.25 -29.95
C GLY A 46 -8.84 8.69 -30.19
N GLN A 47 -7.58 9.01 -29.89
CA GLN A 47 -7.00 10.29 -30.29
C GLN A 47 -6.65 10.28 -31.77
N LYS A 48 -6.86 11.45 -32.46
CA LYS A 48 -6.41 11.64 -33.85
C LYS A 48 -4.89 11.79 -33.89
N ILE A 49 -4.24 11.00 -34.71
CA ILE A 49 -2.79 11.03 -34.94
C ILE A 49 -2.50 11.08 -36.43
N ALA A 50 -1.35 11.62 -36.78
CA ALA A 50 -0.89 11.69 -38.20
C ALA A 50 -0.41 10.30 -38.67
N GLU A 51 -0.42 10.09 -39.98
CA GLU A 51 0.23 8.91 -40.57
C GLU A 51 1.72 8.87 -40.22
N PHE A 52 2.24 7.68 -40.04
CA PHE A 52 3.63 7.40 -39.65
C PHE A 52 4.05 7.93 -38.27
N GLU A 53 3.10 8.43 -37.46
CA GLU A 53 3.37 8.85 -36.10
C GLU A 53 3.73 7.64 -35.22
N LYS A 54 4.59 7.90 -34.23
CA LYS A 54 5.04 6.87 -33.30
C LYS A 54 4.04 6.73 -32.16
N VAL A 55 3.66 5.50 -31.85
CA VAL A 55 2.83 5.14 -30.68
C VAL A 55 3.69 4.44 -29.66
N ALA A 56 3.88 5.08 -28.50
CA ALA A 56 4.57 4.48 -27.37
C ALA A 56 3.63 3.52 -26.62
N LEU A 57 4.19 2.43 -26.09
CA LEU A 57 3.47 1.42 -25.33
C LEU A 57 3.97 1.40 -23.88
N THR A 58 3.02 1.33 -22.93
CA THR A 58 3.30 0.97 -21.54
C THR A 58 2.86 -0.48 -21.33
N VAL A 59 3.78 -1.31 -20.84
CA VAL A 59 3.58 -2.76 -20.72
C VAL A 59 3.80 -3.17 -19.29
N SER A 60 2.93 -4.02 -18.74
CA SER A 60 3.11 -4.61 -17.40
C SER A 60 4.22 -5.66 -17.44
N ASN A 61 5.13 -5.62 -16.47
CA ASN A 61 6.08 -6.72 -16.22
C ASN A 61 5.48 -7.77 -15.25
N GLY A 62 4.27 -7.54 -14.70
CA GLY A 62 3.58 -8.43 -13.78
C GLY A 62 4.17 -8.49 -12.37
N GLU A 63 5.16 -7.65 -12.06
CA GLU A 63 5.84 -7.69 -10.75
C GLU A 63 4.91 -7.27 -9.60
N ALA A 64 3.96 -6.36 -9.84
CA ALA A 64 3.00 -5.92 -8.84
C ALA A 64 2.04 -7.04 -8.38
N SER A 65 1.87 -8.10 -9.20
CA SER A 65 1.06 -9.28 -8.87
C SER A 65 1.86 -10.42 -8.25
N LYS A 66 3.19 -10.28 -8.14
CA LYS A 66 4.02 -11.29 -7.51
C LYS A 66 3.95 -11.19 -5.99
N PRO A 67 3.91 -12.33 -5.30
CA PRO A 67 4.00 -12.37 -3.86
C PRO A 67 5.32 -11.77 -3.37
N LYS A 68 5.25 -10.95 -2.32
CA LYS A 68 6.43 -10.34 -1.66
C LYS A 68 6.40 -10.64 -0.17
N ASP A 69 7.50 -11.14 0.35
CA ASP A 69 7.69 -11.31 1.79
C ASP A 69 7.86 -9.96 2.48
N ILE A 70 7.09 -9.73 3.53
CA ILE A 70 7.22 -8.57 4.41
C ILE A 70 7.27 -8.98 5.88
N TYR A 71 7.73 -8.06 6.72
CA TYR A 71 7.56 -8.14 8.16
C TYR A 71 6.52 -7.13 8.61
N VAL A 72 5.46 -7.61 9.23
CA VAL A 72 4.55 -6.77 10.02
C VAL A 72 5.21 -6.53 11.36
N ASP A 73 5.50 -5.28 11.67
CA ASP A 73 6.09 -4.85 12.94
C ASP A 73 5.17 -3.82 13.59
N PHE A 74 4.65 -4.15 14.76
CA PHE A 74 3.67 -3.35 15.46
C PHE A 74 3.94 -3.38 16.96
N THR A 75 4.02 -2.19 17.58
CA THR A 75 4.09 -2.04 19.03
C THR A 75 2.77 -1.50 19.58
N VAL A 76 2.25 -2.12 20.62
CA VAL A 76 1.06 -1.65 21.34
C VAL A 76 1.42 -0.41 22.13
N THR A 77 0.94 0.76 21.73
CA THR A 77 1.22 2.04 22.41
C THR A 77 -0.06 2.64 22.99
N VAL A 78 0.09 3.48 24.00
CA VAL A 78 -1.05 4.21 24.60
C VAL A 78 -1.74 5.06 23.54
N GLU A 79 -0.98 5.74 22.69
CA GLU A 79 -1.50 6.61 21.63
C GLU A 79 -2.44 5.85 20.68
N LYS A 80 -2.05 4.64 20.26
CA LYS A 80 -2.89 3.80 19.40
C LYS A 80 -4.15 3.29 20.10
N LEU A 81 -4.07 3.01 21.40
CA LEU A 81 -5.21 2.51 22.18
C LEU A 81 -6.24 3.60 22.52
N VAL A 82 -5.78 4.82 22.80
CA VAL A 82 -6.63 5.96 23.16
C VAL A 82 -7.17 6.67 21.90
N GLY A 83 -6.49 6.50 20.77
CA GLY A 83 -6.77 7.21 19.54
C GLY A 83 -6.07 8.57 19.46
N PHE A 84 -6.13 9.16 18.27
CA PHE A 84 -5.54 10.47 18.03
C PHE A 84 -6.38 11.55 18.70
N ILE A 85 -5.77 12.30 19.64
CA ILE A 85 -6.37 13.50 20.19
C ILE A 85 -6.02 14.64 19.25
N ASP A 86 -7.01 15.10 18.48
CA ASP A 86 -6.84 16.20 17.53
C ASP A 86 -6.36 17.47 18.21
N THR A 87 -5.27 18.04 17.71
CA THR A 87 -4.65 19.26 18.21
C THR A 87 -4.63 20.35 17.15
N ASP A 88 -5.52 20.29 16.15
CA ASP A 88 -5.59 21.27 15.06
C ASP A 88 -6.07 22.65 15.57
N ASP A 89 -5.11 23.42 16.10
CA ASP A 89 -5.29 24.86 16.38
C ASP A 89 -3.98 25.59 16.05
N LYS A 90 -4.08 26.62 15.23
CA LYS A 90 -2.93 27.38 14.68
C LYS A 90 -2.23 28.31 15.67
N ASP A 91 -2.66 28.33 16.93
CA ASP A 91 -2.08 29.16 17.97
C ASP A 91 -1.00 28.43 18.77
N LYS A 92 0.27 28.79 18.57
CA LYS A 92 1.44 28.10 19.18
C LYS A 92 1.42 28.05 20.73
N LYS A 93 0.76 29.01 21.40
CA LYS A 93 0.65 28.97 22.87
C LYS A 93 -0.35 27.93 23.34
N LYS A 94 -1.47 27.82 22.64
CA LYS A 94 -2.46 26.74 22.88
C LYS A 94 -1.94 25.38 22.53
N GLU A 95 -1.05 25.28 21.53
CA GLU A 95 -0.39 24.04 21.11
C GLU A 95 0.43 23.40 22.25
N ALA A 96 1.24 24.20 22.95
CA ALA A 96 2.05 23.70 24.07
C ALA A 96 1.18 23.17 25.23
N GLU A 97 0.07 23.84 25.54
CA GLU A 97 -0.88 23.37 26.56
C GLU A 97 -1.59 22.08 26.13
N LYS A 98 -1.94 21.95 24.87
CA LYS A 98 -2.55 20.74 24.32
C LYS A 98 -1.60 19.56 24.37
N ILE A 99 -0.33 19.74 23.98
CA ILE A 99 0.70 18.71 24.08
C ILE A 99 0.87 18.24 25.52
N LYS A 100 0.91 19.18 26.48
CA LYS A 100 1.00 18.86 27.90
C LYS A 100 -0.22 18.05 28.38
N ARG A 101 -1.42 18.48 28.04
CA ARG A 101 -2.67 17.79 28.39
C ARG A 101 -2.75 16.40 27.76
N LYS A 102 -2.32 16.25 26.50
CA LYS A 102 -2.22 14.97 25.81
C LYS A 102 -1.27 14.02 26.55
N ALA A 103 -0.09 14.51 26.95
CA ALA A 103 0.87 13.74 27.73
C ALA A 103 0.33 13.31 29.10
N GLU A 104 -0.41 14.17 29.79
CA GLU A 104 -1.07 13.86 31.05
C GLU A 104 -2.10 12.73 30.89
N ILE A 105 -2.98 12.83 29.87
CA ILE A 105 -3.98 11.78 29.56
C ILE A 105 -3.30 10.44 29.25
N TYR A 106 -2.22 10.47 28.45
CA TYR A 106 -1.49 9.24 28.11
C TYR A 106 -0.80 8.63 29.33
N ASN A 107 -0.21 9.45 30.19
CA ASN A 107 0.42 8.99 31.43
C ASN A 107 -0.59 8.40 32.43
N GLU A 108 -1.75 9.02 32.57
CA GLU A 108 -2.83 8.48 33.43
C GLU A 108 -3.36 7.16 32.87
N TYR A 109 -3.61 7.10 31.56
CA TYR A 109 -4.04 5.87 30.91
C TYR A 109 -3.03 4.76 31.09
N TYR A 110 -1.72 5.05 30.87
CA TYR A 110 -0.65 4.07 31.08
C TYR A 110 -0.61 3.56 32.51
N LYS A 111 -0.57 4.46 33.51
CA LYS A 111 -0.54 4.08 34.93
C LYS A 111 -1.69 3.15 35.29
N LYS A 112 -2.88 3.42 34.77
CA LYS A 112 -4.09 2.63 35.04
C LYS A 112 -4.11 1.29 34.31
N ASN A 113 -3.47 1.19 33.14
CA ASN A 113 -3.62 0.06 32.22
C ASN A 113 -2.31 -0.68 31.90
N LYS A 114 -1.17 -0.33 32.51
CA LYS A 114 0.16 -0.93 32.20
C LYS A 114 0.19 -2.46 32.31
N ASP A 115 -0.61 -3.03 33.21
CA ASP A 115 -0.69 -4.48 33.42
C ASP A 115 -1.86 -5.14 32.67
N ARG A 116 -2.74 -4.34 32.08
CA ARG A 116 -3.85 -4.84 31.27
C ARG A 116 -3.33 -5.53 30.01
N ARG A 117 -3.96 -6.64 29.67
CA ARG A 117 -3.73 -7.34 28.40
C ARG A 117 -4.89 -7.08 27.46
N TYR A 118 -4.55 -6.56 26.27
CA TYR A 118 -5.48 -6.30 25.19
C TYR A 118 -5.48 -7.48 24.24
N ASN A 119 -6.64 -7.85 23.75
CA ASN A 119 -6.76 -8.86 22.70
C ASN A 119 -6.43 -8.19 21.35
N ILE A 120 -5.21 -8.41 20.86
CA ILE A 120 -4.73 -7.79 19.63
C ILE A 120 -4.93 -8.74 18.46
N GLN A 121 -5.51 -8.22 17.37
CA GLN A 121 -5.61 -8.89 16.09
C GLN A 121 -4.96 -8.01 15.03
N VAL A 122 -4.05 -8.59 14.25
CA VAL A 122 -3.37 -7.91 13.14
C VAL A 122 -3.75 -8.61 11.84
N TYR A 123 -4.29 -7.83 10.93
CA TYR A 123 -4.65 -8.29 9.62
C TYR A 123 -3.79 -7.59 8.56
N VAL A 124 -3.45 -8.34 7.53
CA VAL A 124 -2.99 -7.78 6.26
C VAL A 124 -4.15 -7.87 5.27
N VAL A 125 -4.38 -6.78 4.58
CA VAL A 125 -5.36 -6.69 3.49
C VAL A 125 -4.58 -6.39 2.22
N ASP A 126 -4.66 -7.25 1.25
CA ASP A 126 -3.99 -7.11 -0.05
C ASP A 126 -4.95 -7.43 -1.21
N ASP A 127 -4.43 -7.56 -2.43
CA ASP A 127 -5.27 -7.85 -3.60
C ASP A 127 -5.94 -9.24 -3.56
N ARG A 128 -5.49 -10.17 -2.69
CA ARG A 128 -6.09 -11.49 -2.48
C ARG A 128 -7.21 -11.47 -1.45
N GLY A 129 -7.24 -10.45 -0.58
CA GLY A 129 -8.23 -10.32 0.46
C GLY A 129 -7.66 -9.93 1.82
N ARG A 130 -8.22 -10.48 2.89
CA ARG A 130 -7.86 -10.17 4.28
C ARG A 130 -7.37 -11.40 5.00
N ASP A 131 -6.12 -11.38 5.44
CA ASP A 131 -5.47 -12.46 6.18
C ASP A 131 -5.18 -12.07 7.63
N LEU A 132 -5.47 -12.96 8.57
CA LEU A 132 -5.13 -12.80 9.98
C LEU A 132 -3.67 -13.23 10.21
N VAL A 133 -2.79 -12.25 10.45
CA VAL A 133 -1.35 -12.48 10.65
C VAL A 133 -1.00 -12.77 12.11
N PHE A 134 -1.75 -12.15 13.03
CA PHE A 134 -1.57 -12.33 14.47
C PHE A 134 -2.88 -12.21 15.22
N SER A 135 -3.06 -13.08 16.21
CA SER A 135 -4.11 -12.96 17.25
C SER A 135 -3.53 -13.38 18.59
N GLY A 136 -3.69 -12.54 19.59
CA GLY A 136 -3.18 -12.83 20.94
C GLY A 136 -3.25 -11.66 21.90
N LYS A 137 -2.99 -11.94 23.18
CA LYS A 137 -3.03 -10.92 24.23
C LYS A 137 -1.67 -10.23 24.36
N LYS A 138 -1.66 -8.90 24.36
CA LYS A 138 -0.48 -8.05 24.48
C LYS A 138 -0.70 -6.92 25.48
N LYS A 139 0.38 -6.55 26.20
CA LYS A 139 0.43 -5.35 27.05
C LYS A 139 0.90 -4.13 26.27
N ILE A 140 0.71 -2.95 26.84
CA ILE A 140 1.34 -1.72 26.36
C ILE A 140 2.87 -1.89 26.37
N GLY A 141 3.55 -1.52 25.32
CA GLY A 141 4.99 -1.66 25.12
C GLY A 141 5.42 -2.98 24.47
N GLU A 142 4.57 -4.00 24.42
CA GLU A 142 4.92 -5.26 23.76
C GLU A 142 4.83 -5.13 22.23
N ASN A 143 5.85 -5.67 21.56
CA ASN A 143 5.97 -5.69 20.11
C ASN A 143 5.40 -7.00 19.53
N ILE A 144 4.89 -6.91 18.31
CA ILE A 144 4.48 -8.01 17.45
C ILE A 144 5.26 -7.91 16.16
N ARG A 145 6.10 -8.92 15.87
CA ARG A 145 6.81 -9.01 14.61
C ARG A 145 6.48 -10.35 13.94
N LYS A 146 5.90 -10.28 12.77
CA LYS A 146 5.47 -11.46 12.00
C LYS A 146 5.86 -11.32 10.53
N LYS A 147 6.45 -12.38 9.97
CA LYS A 147 6.66 -12.50 8.55
C LYS A 147 5.34 -12.92 7.90
N THR A 148 4.99 -12.28 6.80
CA THR A 148 3.85 -12.64 5.96
C THR A 148 4.15 -12.29 4.51
N GLU A 149 3.33 -12.77 3.61
CA GLU A 149 3.42 -12.51 2.18
C GLU A 149 2.28 -11.56 1.76
N ILE A 150 2.58 -10.64 0.88
CA ILE A 150 1.60 -9.70 0.29
C ILE A 150 1.62 -9.75 -1.23
N VAL A 151 0.50 -9.39 -1.86
CA VAL A 151 0.37 -9.23 -3.31
C VAL A 151 -0.26 -7.88 -3.62
N GLY A 152 0.41 -7.09 -4.46
CA GLY A 152 -0.07 -5.79 -4.89
C GLY A 152 -0.14 -4.76 -3.78
N ASN A 153 -1.15 -3.89 -3.84
CA ASN A 153 -1.38 -2.87 -2.82
C ASN A 153 -1.84 -3.51 -1.52
N SER A 154 -1.21 -3.15 -0.42
CA SER A 154 -1.50 -3.78 0.86
C SER A 154 -1.59 -2.78 2.01
N ARG A 155 -2.34 -3.17 3.03
CA ARG A 155 -2.57 -2.40 4.26
C ARG A 155 -2.50 -3.30 5.47
N ILE A 156 -2.01 -2.76 6.57
CA ILE A 156 -2.13 -3.40 7.89
C ILE A 156 -3.31 -2.78 8.62
N LYS A 157 -4.18 -3.64 9.16
CA LYS A 157 -5.25 -3.24 10.10
C LYS A 157 -5.03 -3.91 11.44
N VAL A 158 -4.94 -3.13 12.49
CA VAL A 158 -4.75 -3.63 13.85
C VAL A 158 -5.97 -3.30 14.71
N TYR A 159 -6.46 -4.31 15.41
CA TYR A 159 -7.57 -4.18 16.34
C TYR A 159 -7.10 -4.50 17.76
N ALA A 160 -7.60 -3.74 18.74
CA ALA A 160 -7.45 -4.01 20.16
C ALA A 160 -8.83 -4.15 20.79
N ASP A 161 -9.11 -5.27 21.42
CA ASP A 161 -10.43 -5.60 22.02
C ASP A 161 -11.60 -5.35 21.03
N GLY A 162 -11.36 -5.60 19.73
CA GLY A 162 -12.33 -5.43 18.64
C GLY A 162 -12.38 -4.03 18.02
N ASN A 163 -11.71 -3.02 18.59
CA ASN A 163 -11.65 -1.68 18.06
C ASN A 163 -10.46 -1.52 17.12
N LEU A 164 -10.66 -0.90 15.96
CA LEU A 164 -9.58 -0.56 15.03
C LEU A 164 -8.69 0.52 15.64
N ILE A 165 -7.41 0.22 15.82
CA ILE A 165 -6.42 1.13 16.43
C ILE A 165 -5.30 1.54 15.47
N GLU A 166 -5.16 0.87 14.32
CA GLU A 166 -4.26 1.27 13.25
C GLU A 166 -4.78 0.78 11.90
N ASP A 167 -4.69 1.63 10.89
CA ASP A 167 -4.92 1.31 9.48
C ASP A 167 -3.84 2.03 8.65
N LYS A 168 -2.84 1.28 8.17
CA LYS A 168 -1.64 1.81 7.51
C LYS A 168 -1.39 1.10 6.19
N SER A 169 -1.10 1.86 5.13
CA SER A 169 -0.59 1.31 3.86
C SER A 169 0.85 0.79 4.03
N LEU A 170 1.17 -0.28 3.31
CA LEU A 170 2.49 -0.92 3.28
C LEU A 170 3.27 -0.54 2.03
#